data_f3e146bb9da053f20f07b581aa199c22
#
_entry.id   f3e146bb9da053f20f07b581aa199c22
#
_cell.length_a   1.000
_cell.length_b   1.000
_cell.length_c   1.000
_cell.angle_alpha   90.00
_cell.angle_beta   90.00
_cell.angle_gamma   90.00
#
_symmetry.space_group_name_H-M   'P 1'
#
loop_
_entity.id
_entity.type
_entity.pdbx_description
1 polymer ?
#
loop_
_entity_poly.entity_id
_entity_poly.type
_entity_poly.pdbx_seq_one_letter_code
_entity_poly.pdbx_strand_id
1 'polypeptide(L)' 'MVELTPDEAKVVEAMKSLKAVAEDKIKDADQIAKAAMMPKGKVANILLSLVNKKVIKRVAREKAAGYYLLQA' A
#
# COMPACT_ATOMS: atom_id res chain seq x y z
N MET A 1 9.68 -8.70 -13.48
CA MET A 1 8.43 -7.92 -13.45
C MET A 1 7.41 -8.61 -12.54
N VAL A 2 6.83 -7.90 -11.61
CA VAL A 2 5.86 -8.48 -10.68
C VAL A 2 4.47 -8.37 -11.27
N GLU A 3 3.76 -9.50 -11.31
CA GLU A 3 2.41 -9.52 -11.81
C GLU A 3 1.43 -9.16 -10.69
N LEU A 4 0.58 -8.17 -10.93
CA LEU A 4 -0.37 -7.70 -9.95
C LEU A 4 -1.79 -8.08 -10.34
N THR A 5 -2.59 -8.49 -9.34
CA THR A 5 -4.02 -8.67 -9.55
C THR A 5 -4.68 -7.31 -9.75
N PRO A 6 -5.91 -7.26 -10.31
CA PRO A 6 -6.62 -5.98 -10.44
C PRO A 6 -6.75 -5.23 -9.12
N ASP A 7 -7.01 -5.94 -8.03
CA ASP A 7 -7.12 -5.31 -6.71
C ASP A 7 -5.79 -4.74 -6.25
N GLU A 8 -4.71 -5.48 -6.46
CA GLU A 8 -3.37 -5.01 -6.13
C GLU A 8 -3.01 -3.77 -6.93
N ALA A 9 -3.37 -3.76 -8.21
CA ALA A 9 -3.14 -2.60 -9.07
C ALA A 9 -3.88 -1.38 -8.55
N LYS A 10 -5.12 -1.54 -8.10
CA LYS A 10 -5.90 -0.44 -7.53
C LYS A 10 -5.24 0.14 -6.28
N VAL A 11 -4.72 -0.73 -5.41
CA VAL A 11 -4.04 -0.29 -4.20
C VAL A 11 -2.75 0.44 -4.55
N VAL A 12 -1.99 -0.05 -5.52
CA VAL A 12 -0.77 0.61 -5.96
C VAL A 12 -1.09 1.99 -6.54
N GLU A 13 -2.14 2.09 -7.35
CA GLU A 13 -2.57 3.38 -7.89
C GLU A 13 -2.99 4.36 -6.78
N ALA A 14 -3.69 3.85 -5.77
CA ALA A 14 -4.08 4.67 -4.62
C ALA A 14 -2.84 5.20 -3.89
N MET A 15 -1.84 4.35 -3.70
CA MET A 15 -0.59 4.76 -3.06
C MET A 15 0.15 5.82 -3.87
N LYS A 16 0.14 5.69 -5.20
CA LYS A 16 0.72 6.72 -6.08
C LYS A 16 -0.02 8.04 -5.94
N SER A 17 -1.36 8.00 -5.89
CA SER A 17 -2.18 9.20 -5.69
C SER A 17 -1.89 9.87 -4.37
N LEU A 18 -1.61 9.10 -3.33
CA LEU A 18 -1.26 9.62 -2.01
C LEU A 18 0.22 10.02 -1.93
N LYS A 19 0.97 9.79 -2.99
CA LYS A 19 2.42 10.06 -3.04
C LYS A 19 3.19 9.25 -2.00
N ALA A 20 2.70 8.06 -1.68
CA ALA A 20 3.37 7.13 -0.75
C ALA A 20 4.47 6.37 -1.47
N VAL A 21 5.48 7.10 -1.94
CA VAL A 21 6.55 6.55 -2.78
C VAL A 21 7.92 6.64 -2.13
N ALA A 22 7.98 7.11 -0.89
CA ALA A 22 9.23 7.26 -0.17
C ALA A 22 9.01 6.97 1.30
N GLU A 23 10.08 6.59 1.99
CA GLU A 23 10.02 6.23 3.40
C GLU A 23 9.48 7.35 4.30
N ASP A 24 9.73 8.59 3.94
CA ASP A 24 9.25 9.73 4.69
C ASP A 24 7.81 10.13 4.33
N LYS A 25 7.19 9.42 3.38
CA LYS A 25 5.83 9.70 2.93
C LYS A 25 4.93 8.48 3.02
N ILE A 26 5.15 7.67 4.05
CA ILE A 26 4.35 6.47 4.24
C ILE A 26 2.89 6.82 4.58
N LYS A 27 2.00 5.91 4.20
CA LYS A 27 0.57 6.04 4.48
C LYS A 27 0.08 4.76 5.15
N ASP A 28 -0.88 4.89 6.04
CA ASP A 28 -1.43 3.72 6.72
C ASP A 28 -2.52 3.04 5.88
N ALA A 29 -2.97 1.88 6.34
CA ALA A 29 -3.97 1.11 5.62
C ALA A 29 -5.29 1.86 5.49
N ASP A 30 -5.67 2.66 6.49
CA ASP A 30 -6.90 3.46 6.43
C ASP A 30 -6.87 4.46 5.28
N GLN A 31 -5.77 5.19 5.17
CA GLN A 31 -5.62 6.18 4.12
C GLN A 31 -5.61 5.53 2.73
N ILE A 32 -4.91 4.41 2.62
CA ILE A 32 -4.84 3.68 1.36
C ILE A 32 -6.23 3.11 1.00
N ALA A 33 -6.95 2.57 1.98
CA ALA A 33 -8.28 2.03 1.75
C ALA A 33 -9.25 3.10 1.24
N LYS A 34 -9.19 4.29 1.83
CA LYS A 34 -10.03 5.39 1.40
C LYS A 34 -9.70 5.82 -0.03
N ALA A 35 -8.43 5.91 -0.36
CA ALA A 35 -8.00 6.30 -1.70
C ALA A 35 -8.34 5.24 -2.73
N ALA A 36 -8.25 3.97 -2.36
CA ALA A 36 -8.57 2.86 -3.26
C ALA A 36 -10.07 2.57 -3.31
N MET A 37 -10.85 3.20 -2.44
CA MET A 37 -12.29 2.98 -2.33
C MET A 37 -12.63 1.53 -2.05
N MET A 38 -11.87 0.92 -1.14
CA MET A 38 -12.04 -0.48 -0.75
C MET A 38 -12.15 -0.60 0.77
N PRO A 39 -12.76 -1.70 1.27
CA PRO A 39 -12.79 -1.96 2.71
C PRO A 39 -11.38 -2.12 3.27
N LYS A 40 -11.17 -1.65 4.49
CA LYS A 40 -9.86 -1.73 5.15
C LYS A 40 -9.36 -3.17 5.26
N GLY A 41 -10.23 -4.10 5.62
CA GLY A 41 -9.86 -5.51 5.75
C GLY A 41 -9.32 -6.09 4.45
N LYS A 42 -9.95 -5.75 3.34
CA LYS A 42 -9.50 -6.20 2.03
C LYS A 42 -8.15 -5.57 1.68
N VAL A 43 -8.03 -4.27 1.92
CA VAL A 43 -6.78 -3.55 1.65
C VAL A 43 -5.64 -4.10 2.50
N ALA A 44 -5.89 -4.42 3.76
CA ALA A 44 -4.87 -5.00 4.62
C ALA A 44 -4.30 -6.29 4.03
N ASN A 45 -5.17 -7.18 3.54
CA ASN A 45 -4.73 -8.42 2.90
C ASN A 45 -3.95 -8.15 1.62
N ILE A 46 -4.39 -7.19 0.83
CA ILE A 46 -3.71 -6.80 -0.41
C ILE A 46 -2.33 -6.24 -0.08
N LEU A 47 -2.24 -5.40 0.95
CA LEU A 47 -0.96 -4.83 1.37
C LEU A 47 0.03 -5.91 1.80
N LEU A 48 -0.43 -6.94 2.52
CA LEU A 48 0.43 -8.07 2.88
C LEU A 48 0.97 -8.78 1.64
N SER A 49 0.11 -8.99 0.66
CA SER A 49 0.50 -9.61 -0.59
C SER A 49 1.56 -8.79 -1.32
N LEU A 50 1.35 -7.47 -1.39
CA LEU A 50 2.30 -6.56 -2.04
C LEU A 50 3.63 -6.51 -1.31
N VAL A 51 3.62 -6.58 0.02
CA VAL A 51 4.85 -6.64 0.80
C VAL A 51 5.61 -7.93 0.47
N ASN A 52 4.90 -9.06 0.39
CA ASN A 52 5.51 -10.34 0.04
C ASN A 52 6.11 -10.33 -1.36
N LYS A 53 5.50 -9.59 -2.29
CA LYS A 53 6.01 -9.44 -3.64
C LYS A 53 7.10 -8.37 -3.76
N LYS A 54 7.40 -7.69 -2.66
CA LYS A 54 8.40 -6.62 -2.60
C LYS A 54 8.07 -5.44 -3.51
N VAL A 55 6.78 -5.20 -3.72
CA VAL A 55 6.31 -4.03 -4.47
C VAL A 55 6.24 -2.82 -3.55
N ILE A 56 5.89 -3.06 -2.29
CA ILE A 56 5.82 -2.01 -1.27
C ILE A 56 6.61 -2.47 -0.04
N LYS A 57 6.88 -1.52 0.84
CA LYS A 57 7.56 -1.83 2.11
C LYS A 57 6.70 -1.38 3.27
N ARG A 58 6.65 -2.20 4.32
CA ARG A 58 5.96 -1.89 5.55
C ARG A 58 6.93 -1.27 6.54
N VAL A 59 6.53 -0.15 7.12
CA VAL A 59 7.32 0.54 8.13
C VAL A 59 6.52 0.53 9.42
N ALA A 60 7.08 -0.06 10.48
CA ALA A 60 6.43 -0.11 11.77
C ALA A 60 6.49 1.27 12.43
N ARG A 61 5.36 1.68 13.02
CA ARG A 61 5.25 2.94 13.75
C ARG A 61 4.56 2.69 15.07
N GLU A 62 4.62 3.67 15.98
CA GLU A 62 4.04 3.52 17.32
C GLU A 62 2.55 3.22 17.30
N LYS A 63 1.80 3.86 16.42
CA LYS A 63 0.34 3.71 16.39
C LYS A 63 -0.15 2.75 15.33
N ALA A 64 0.48 2.76 14.17
CA ALA A 64 0.07 1.91 13.07
C ALA A 64 1.22 1.76 12.07
N ALA A 65 1.22 0.64 11.36
CA ALA A 65 2.20 0.45 10.30
C ALA A 65 1.87 1.34 9.11
N GLY A 66 2.89 1.89 8.50
CA GLY A 66 2.77 2.63 7.26
C GLY A 66 3.33 1.82 6.11
N TYR A 67 2.99 2.23 4.90
CA TYR A 67 3.44 1.56 3.68
C TYR A 67 3.87 2.58 2.64
N TYR A 68 4.85 2.21 1.82
CA TYR A 68 5.26 3.04 0.69
C TYR A 68 5.71 2.16 -0.47
N LEU A 69 5.61 2.70 -1.68
CA LEU A 69 5.98 1.98 -2.88
C LEU A 69 7.50 1.93 -3.02
N LEU A 70 8.02 0.73 -3.29
CA LEU A 70 9.45 0.56 -3.58
C LEU A 70 9.75 0.84 -5.05
N GLN A 71 8.72 0.66 -5.88
CA GLN A 71 8.82 0.92 -7.31
C GLN A 71 7.68 1.83 -7.73
N ALA A 72 8.02 2.98 -8.20
CA ALA A 72 7.02 3.95 -8.64
C ALA A 72 6.56 3.67 -10.07
#